data_efbbfcc86a5cec22977d7b416052457e
#
_entry.id   efbbfcc86a5cec22977d7b416052457e
#
_cell.length_a   1.000
_cell.length_b   1.000
_cell.length_c   1.000
_cell.angle_alpha   90.00
_cell.angle_beta   90.00
_cell.angle_gamma   90.00
#
_symmetry.space_group_name_H-M   'P 1'
#
loop_
_entity.id
_entity.type
_entity.pdbx_description
1 polymer ?
#
loop_
_entity_poly.entity_id
_entity_poly.type
_entity_poly.pdbx_seq_one_letter_code
_entity_poly.pdbx_strand_id
1 'polypeptide(L)'
;MTPEAAGLPPLTWTATESEAEYNHADSTLTLTAAPGVDWSNDSLGGEQQHRASALGFTAPTSFSLSARVRVESPRTTFDAGELSLWADQDHWAKLCFEYSAHGEAMVVSVVTNDYSNDCNSAVVADPWAYLRVCRVGPAWAFHSSFDGKKWSFVRLFRLDTHNPVHVGFLSQAPLGESCVARFDEIHFTSKTPSDVRDGS
;
A
#
# COMPACT_ATOMS: atom_id res chain seq x y z
N MET A 1 -18.66 6.66 -7.42
CA MET A 1 -19.24 6.47 -6.05
C MET A 1 -18.21 5.67 -5.26
N THR A 2 -17.75 6.20 -4.14
CA THR A 2 -16.74 5.51 -3.31
C THR A 2 -17.35 4.23 -2.71
N PRO A 3 -16.73 3.06 -2.88
CA PRO A 3 -17.27 1.81 -2.35
C PRO A 3 -17.19 1.75 -0.82
N GLU A 4 -18.19 1.13 -0.20
CA GLU A 4 -18.17 0.80 1.23
C GLU A 4 -17.62 -0.62 1.41
N ALA A 5 -16.47 -0.74 2.06
CA ALA A 5 -15.87 -2.05 2.37
C ALA A 5 -16.20 -2.47 3.80
N ALA A 6 -16.72 -3.68 3.97
CA ALA A 6 -17.14 -4.19 5.27
C ALA A 6 -15.97 -4.24 6.28
N GLY A 7 -16.21 -3.75 7.50
CA GLY A 7 -15.24 -3.75 8.59
C GLY A 7 -14.20 -2.63 8.55
N LEU A 8 -14.27 -1.74 7.57
CA LEU A 8 -13.43 -0.54 7.48
C LEU A 8 -14.21 0.73 7.84
N PRO A 9 -13.53 1.79 8.31
CA PRO A 9 -14.11 3.13 8.35
C PRO A 9 -14.55 3.59 6.94
N PRO A 10 -15.41 4.63 6.85
CA PRO A 10 -15.79 5.21 5.55
C PRO A 10 -14.56 5.59 4.73
N LEU A 11 -14.52 5.12 3.48
CA LEU A 11 -13.38 5.33 2.59
C LEU A 11 -13.50 6.66 1.85
N THR A 12 -12.37 7.32 1.64
CA THR A 12 -12.24 8.55 0.85
C THR A 12 -10.98 8.46 -0.03
N TRP A 13 -10.96 9.22 -1.11
CA TRP A 13 -9.80 9.33 -1.98
C TRP A 13 -8.81 10.39 -1.48
N THR A 14 -7.51 10.16 -1.64
CA THR A 14 -6.46 11.16 -1.31
C THR A 14 -6.41 12.30 -2.33
N ALA A 15 -6.85 12.05 -3.55
CA ALA A 15 -6.87 13.00 -4.66
C ALA A 15 -8.12 12.77 -5.54
N THR A 16 -7.99 12.84 -6.85
CA THR A 16 -9.09 12.58 -7.79
C THR A 16 -9.62 11.16 -7.63
N GLU A 17 -10.94 11.00 -7.63
CA GLU A 17 -11.62 9.70 -7.63
C GLU A 17 -11.11 8.85 -8.80
N SER A 18 -10.68 7.63 -8.52
CA SER A 18 -10.22 6.64 -9.50
C SER A 18 -11.22 5.49 -9.57
N GLU A 19 -10.90 4.45 -10.35
CA GLU A 19 -11.78 3.30 -10.51
C GLU A 19 -11.63 2.33 -9.33
N ALA A 20 -12.73 2.09 -8.62
CA ALA A 20 -12.79 1.15 -7.50
C ALA A 20 -14.13 0.43 -7.42
N GLU A 21 -14.09 -0.85 -7.10
CA GLU A 21 -15.26 -1.70 -6.87
C GLU A 21 -15.08 -2.54 -5.61
N TYR A 22 -16.12 -2.68 -4.80
CA TYR A 22 -16.14 -3.65 -3.70
C TYR A 22 -17.22 -4.70 -3.94
N ASN A 23 -16.77 -5.95 -4.06
CA ASN A 23 -17.66 -7.10 -4.20
C ASN A 23 -18.00 -7.67 -2.81
N HIS A 24 -19.25 -7.47 -2.38
CA HIS A 24 -19.74 -7.96 -1.08
C HIS A 24 -19.84 -9.49 -0.98
N ALA A 25 -19.90 -10.21 -2.11
CA ALA A 25 -20.06 -11.66 -2.10
C ALA A 25 -18.78 -12.39 -1.67
N ASP A 26 -17.62 -11.85 -2.01
CA ASP A 26 -16.30 -12.41 -1.68
C ASP A 26 -15.41 -11.45 -0.89
N SER A 27 -15.96 -10.29 -0.50
CA SER A 27 -15.28 -9.25 0.27
C SER A 27 -13.98 -8.73 -0.39
N THR A 28 -13.98 -8.61 -1.73
CA THR A 28 -12.83 -8.15 -2.50
C THR A 28 -12.98 -6.69 -2.88
N LEU A 29 -11.99 -5.86 -2.55
CA LEU A 29 -11.82 -4.51 -3.08
C LEU A 29 -10.91 -4.59 -4.31
N THR A 30 -11.36 -4.05 -5.44
CA THR A 30 -10.60 -3.94 -6.68
C THR A 30 -10.33 -2.48 -6.97
N LEU A 31 -9.08 -2.13 -7.27
CA LEU A 31 -8.68 -0.81 -7.75
C LEU A 31 -8.04 -0.96 -9.13
N THR A 32 -8.39 -0.06 -10.07
CA THR A 32 -7.79 -0.01 -11.40
C THR A 32 -7.03 1.30 -11.58
N ALA A 33 -5.72 1.22 -11.70
CA ALA A 33 -4.87 2.36 -12.00
C ALA A 33 -4.94 2.73 -13.48
N ALA A 34 -5.00 4.02 -13.77
CA ALA A 34 -4.85 4.58 -15.11
C ALA A 34 -3.37 4.52 -15.57
N PRO A 35 -3.08 4.68 -16.88
CA PRO A 35 -1.71 4.67 -17.38
C PRO A 35 -0.87 5.83 -16.79
N GLY A 36 0.38 5.52 -16.47
CA GLY A 36 1.38 6.49 -16.05
C GLY A 36 1.14 7.09 -14.66
N VAL A 37 0.40 6.43 -13.74
CA VAL A 37 0.17 6.93 -12.38
C VAL A 37 1.06 6.24 -11.37
N ASP A 38 1.61 7.03 -10.45
CA ASP A 38 2.50 6.60 -9.37
C ASP A 38 2.57 7.65 -8.25
N TRP A 39 3.23 7.32 -7.15
CA TRP A 39 3.84 8.24 -6.18
C TRP A 39 5.35 8.04 -6.18
N SER A 40 6.09 9.11 -6.49
CA SER A 40 7.56 9.08 -6.55
C SER A 40 8.14 10.47 -6.31
N ASN A 41 9.08 10.58 -5.37
CA ASN A 41 9.92 11.75 -5.14
C ASN A 41 11.36 11.32 -5.40
N ASP A 42 11.84 11.46 -6.64
CA ASP A 42 13.11 10.90 -7.09
C ASP A 42 14.30 11.39 -6.23
N SER A 43 14.95 10.45 -5.54
CA SER A 43 16.14 10.70 -4.74
C SER A 43 17.36 11.19 -5.54
N LEU A 44 17.34 11.05 -6.86
CA LEU A 44 18.35 11.62 -7.77
C LEU A 44 18.04 13.04 -8.23
N GLY A 45 16.90 13.61 -7.75
CA GLY A 45 16.48 14.99 -8.06
C GLY A 45 15.71 15.13 -9.35
N GLY A 46 15.13 14.07 -9.87
CA GLY A 46 14.19 14.11 -10.99
C GLY A 46 12.82 14.66 -10.58
N GLU A 47 11.87 14.62 -11.50
CA GLU A 47 10.51 15.11 -11.27
C GLU A 47 9.74 14.26 -10.25
N GLN A 48 9.02 14.92 -9.35
CA GLN A 48 8.09 14.27 -8.45
C GLN A 48 6.81 13.86 -9.20
N GLN A 49 6.19 12.76 -8.81
CA GLN A 49 4.93 12.30 -9.34
C GLN A 49 3.97 11.90 -8.22
N HIS A 50 2.72 12.43 -8.27
CA HIS A 50 1.66 12.13 -7.29
C HIS A 50 0.30 11.95 -7.99
N ARG A 51 0.30 11.32 -9.18
CA ARG A 51 -0.94 11.15 -9.98
C ARG A 51 -1.77 9.95 -9.56
N ALA A 52 -1.20 8.99 -8.86
CA ALA A 52 -1.97 7.91 -8.28
C ALA A 52 -2.84 8.44 -7.13
N SER A 53 -4.00 7.82 -6.89
CA SER A 53 -4.93 8.19 -5.81
C SER A 53 -5.22 6.98 -4.96
N ALA A 54 -4.99 7.08 -3.65
CA ALA A 54 -5.29 6.02 -2.70
C ALA A 54 -6.72 6.12 -2.18
N LEU A 55 -7.36 4.99 -1.99
CA LEU A 55 -8.67 4.85 -1.37
C LEU A 55 -8.50 4.33 0.06
N GLY A 56 -8.92 5.10 1.07
CA GLY A 56 -8.75 4.71 2.46
C GLY A 56 -9.41 5.68 3.43
N PHE A 57 -8.85 5.83 4.61
CA PHE A 57 -9.43 6.63 5.71
C PHE A 57 -8.32 7.30 6.55
N THR A 58 -8.70 8.28 7.36
CA THR A 58 -7.76 8.92 8.31
C THR A 58 -7.28 7.88 9.33
N ALA A 59 -5.97 7.69 9.41
CA ALA A 59 -5.34 6.69 10.27
C ALA A 59 -5.57 6.99 11.75
N PRO A 60 -6.07 6.02 12.55
CA PRO A 60 -6.09 6.12 14.01
C PRO A 60 -4.69 6.21 14.61
N THR A 61 -4.61 6.54 15.89
CA THR A 61 -3.33 6.66 16.63
C THR A 61 -2.67 5.30 16.91
N SER A 62 -3.44 4.20 16.84
CA SER A 62 -2.98 2.83 17.05
C SER A 62 -3.88 1.89 16.25
N PHE A 63 -3.31 1.10 15.35
CA PHE A 63 -4.05 0.12 14.55
C PHE A 63 -3.12 -0.84 13.80
N SER A 64 -3.72 -1.89 13.26
CA SER A 64 -3.16 -2.70 12.19
C SER A 64 -4.17 -2.81 11.05
N LEU A 65 -3.72 -2.63 9.81
CA LEU A 65 -4.45 -2.89 8.57
C LEU A 65 -3.66 -3.90 7.76
N SER A 66 -4.28 -5.00 7.37
CA SER A 66 -3.66 -5.99 6.49
C SER A 66 -4.62 -6.43 5.39
N ALA A 67 -4.05 -6.89 4.27
CA ALA A 67 -4.80 -7.46 3.17
C ALA A 67 -3.93 -8.49 2.43
N ARG A 68 -4.58 -9.47 1.80
CA ARG A 68 -3.96 -10.23 0.72
C ARG A 68 -4.09 -9.44 -0.57
N VAL A 69 -2.97 -9.21 -1.24
CA VAL A 69 -2.88 -8.37 -2.42
C VAL A 69 -2.53 -9.22 -3.63
N ARG A 70 -3.28 -9.07 -4.71
CA ARG A 70 -3.01 -9.65 -6.03
C ARG A 70 -2.95 -8.54 -7.05
N VAL A 71 -2.11 -8.73 -8.07
CA VAL A 71 -2.09 -7.86 -9.25
C VAL A 71 -2.35 -8.73 -10.47
N GLU A 72 -3.32 -8.35 -11.29
CA GLU A 72 -3.71 -9.12 -12.47
C GLU A 72 -2.62 -9.08 -13.54
N SER A 73 -2.54 -10.17 -14.33
CA SER A 73 -1.63 -10.25 -15.47
C SER A 73 -2.32 -9.85 -16.78
N PRO A 74 -1.61 -9.32 -17.78
CA PRO A 74 -0.16 -9.08 -17.76
C PRO A 74 0.23 -7.89 -16.88
N ARG A 75 1.41 -7.96 -16.25
CA ARG A 75 1.98 -6.88 -15.42
C ARG A 75 3.12 -6.22 -16.17
N THR A 76 3.18 -4.91 -16.12
CA THR A 76 4.32 -4.11 -16.59
C THR A 76 5.24 -3.79 -15.41
N THR A 77 6.49 -3.46 -15.66
CA THR A 77 7.46 -3.04 -14.64
C THR A 77 6.87 -1.95 -13.75
N PHE A 78 6.99 -2.13 -12.43
CA PHE A 78 6.47 -1.29 -11.35
C PHE A 78 4.95 -1.27 -11.19
N ASP A 79 4.20 -2.07 -11.95
CA ASP A 79 2.78 -2.30 -11.65
C ASP A 79 2.66 -2.92 -10.25
N ALA A 80 1.82 -2.33 -9.40
CA ALA A 80 1.68 -2.76 -8.02
C ALA A 80 0.27 -2.59 -7.46
N GLY A 81 -0.05 -3.46 -6.47
CA GLY A 81 -1.09 -3.25 -5.48
C GLY A 81 -0.45 -2.98 -4.12
N GLU A 82 -0.96 -2.01 -3.36
CA GLU A 82 -0.24 -1.44 -2.23
C GLU A 82 -1.13 -1.13 -1.03
N LEU A 83 -0.55 -1.21 0.16
CA LEU A 83 -1.03 -0.48 1.33
C LEU A 83 -0.25 0.82 1.45
N SER A 84 -0.97 1.94 1.54
CA SER A 84 -0.41 3.28 1.44
C SER A 84 -0.65 4.13 2.67
N LEU A 85 0.25 5.07 2.92
CA LEU A 85 0.16 6.14 3.90
C LEU A 85 0.39 7.47 3.17
N TRP A 86 -0.53 8.42 3.32
CA TRP A 86 -0.43 9.72 2.68
C TRP A 86 -0.73 10.83 3.68
N ALA A 87 0.19 11.75 3.87
CA ALA A 87 -0.03 12.98 4.60
C ALA A 87 -0.05 14.19 3.65
N ASP A 88 0.95 14.29 2.80
CA ASP A 88 1.13 15.31 1.77
C ASP A 88 2.15 14.84 0.72
N GLN A 89 2.51 15.70 -0.23
CA GLN A 89 3.40 15.36 -1.34
C GLN A 89 4.84 15.00 -0.91
N ASP A 90 5.27 15.46 0.25
CA ASP A 90 6.62 15.23 0.76
C ASP A 90 6.66 14.17 1.89
N HIS A 91 5.47 13.73 2.38
CA HIS A 91 5.37 12.79 3.50
C HIS A 91 4.34 11.70 3.20
N TRP A 92 4.83 10.58 2.68
CA TRP A 92 4.01 9.40 2.37
C TRP A 92 4.84 8.12 2.42
N ALA A 93 4.16 6.99 2.45
CA ALA A 93 4.82 5.70 2.34
C ALA A 93 3.91 4.68 1.66
N LYS A 94 4.50 3.67 1.03
CA LYS A 94 3.78 2.56 0.43
C LYS A 94 4.51 1.24 0.68
N LEU A 95 3.72 0.20 0.93
CA LEU A 95 4.16 -1.19 0.97
C LEU A 95 3.50 -1.90 -0.21
N CYS A 96 4.32 -2.35 -1.15
CA CYS A 96 3.90 -2.75 -2.48
C CYS A 96 4.03 -4.26 -2.67
N PHE A 97 3.09 -4.86 -3.38
CA PHE A 97 3.29 -6.08 -4.13
C PHE A 97 3.52 -5.70 -5.58
N GLU A 98 4.78 -5.55 -5.95
CA GLU A 98 5.26 -4.88 -7.16
C GLU A 98 5.91 -5.84 -8.15
N TYR A 99 5.91 -5.49 -9.42
CA TYR A 99 6.64 -6.20 -10.46
C TYR A 99 7.94 -5.47 -10.78
N SER A 100 9.07 -6.09 -10.44
CA SER A 100 10.38 -5.49 -10.54
C SER A 100 10.85 -5.25 -11.98
N ALA A 101 11.90 -4.45 -12.14
CA ALA A 101 12.56 -4.24 -13.44
C ALA A 101 13.16 -5.53 -14.04
N HIS A 102 13.36 -6.56 -13.22
CA HIS A 102 13.85 -7.89 -13.67
C HIS A 102 12.73 -8.89 -13.96
N GLY A 103 11.46 -8.47 -13.88
CA GLY A 103 10.31 -9.33 -14.15
C GLY A 103 9.95 -10.26 -13.00
N GLU A 104 10.29 -9.90 -11.76
CA GLU A 104 9.97 -10.67 -10.56
C GLU A 104 8.88 -9.97 -9.74
N ALA A 105 7.91 -10.72 -9.25
CA ALA A 105 6.98 -10.21 -8.26
C ALA A 105 7.67 -10.11 -6.90
N MET A 106 7.59 -8.97 -6.23
CA MET A 106 8.28 -8.76 -4.95
C MET A 106 7.51 -7.84 -4.01
N VAL A 107 7.85 -7.97 -2.72
CA VAL A 107 7.49 -6.97 -1.72
C VAL A 107 8.53 -5.86 -1.75
N VAL A 108 8.05 -4.63 -1.92
CA VAL A 108 8.86 -3.41 -1.93
C VAL A 108 8.28 -2.42 -0.92
N SER A 109 9.10 -1.64 -0.28
CA SER A 109 8.64 -0.52 0.57
C SER A 109 9.28 0.78 0.15
N VAL A 110 8.48 1.83 0.06
CA VAL A 110 8.93 3.20 -0.17
C VAL A 110 8.53 4.05 1.02
N VAL A 111 9.45 4.85 1.53
CA VAL A 111 9.17 5.84 2.58
C VAL A 111 9.72 7.17 2.12
N THR A 112 8.86 8.18 2.08
CA THR A 112 9.18 9.52 1.64
C THR A 112 9.07 10.51 2.79
N ASN A 113 10.18 11.16 3.07
CA ASN A 113 10.31 12.40 3.82
C ASN A 113 11.16 13.30 2.92
N ASP A 114 10.51 14.19 2.18
CA ASP A 114 11.01 14.96 1.04
C ASP A 114 11.39 14.11 -0.18
N TYR A 115 12.25 13.11 -0.01
CA TYR A 115 12.70 12.17 -1.05
C TYR A 115 12.32 10.73 -0.75
N SER A 116 12.05 9.96 -1.81
CA SER A 116 11.70 8.55 -1.71
C SER A 116 12.92 7.69 -1.36
N ASN A 117 12.72 6.81 -0.38
CA ASN A 117 13.68 5.81 0.04
C ASN A 117 13.10 4.43 -0.30
N ASP A 118 13.51 3.87 -1.42
CA ASP A 118 13.04 2.58 -1.90
C ASP A 118 13.83 1.43 -1.26
N CYS A 119 13.14 0.35 -0.95
CA CYS A 119 13.77 -0.84 -0.37
C CYS A 119 13.06 -2.10 -0.86
N ASN A 120 13.77 -2.91 -1.64
CA ASN A 120 13.33 -4.25 -2.00
C ASN A 120 13.42 -5.17 -0.78
N SER A 121 12.39 -6.00 -0.57
CA SER A 121 12.33 -6.94 0.54
C SER A 121 12.40 -8.38 0.05
N ALA A 122 11.29 -8.99 -0.32
CA ALA A 122 11.23 -10.41 -0.65
C ALA A 122 10.69 -10.64 -2.07
N VAL A 123 11.32 -11.53 -2.82
CA VAL A 123 10.74 -12.10 -4.05
C VAL A 123 9.60 -13.03 -3.66
N VAL A 124 8.48 -12.94 -4.37
CA VAL A 124 7.25 -13.68 -4.10
C VAL A 124 6.96 -14.62 -5.27
N ALA A 125 6.96 -15.91 -5.01
CA ALA A 125 6.65 -16.93 -6.03
C ALA A 125 5.14 -17.08 -6.26
N ASP A 126 4.33 -16.79 -5.26
CA ASP A 126 2.86 -16.87 -5.34
C ASP A 126 2.27 -15.68 -6.10
N PRO A 127 1.06 -15.83 -6.69
CA PRO A 127 0.38 -14.73 -7.38
C PRO A 127 -0.21 -13.68 -6.42
N TRP A 128 0.12 -13.74 -5.14
CA TRP A 128 -0.30 -12.82 -4.09
C TRP A 128 0.77 -12.66 -3.01
N ALA A 129 0.69 -11.55 -2.27
CA ALA A 129 1.38 -11.35 -1.01
C ALA A 129 0.41 -10.82 0.04
N TYR A 130 0.62 -11.14 1.31
CA TYR A 130 -0.06 -10.46 2.41
C TYR A 130 0.79 -9.28 2.85
N LEU A 131 0.18 -8.11 2.89
CA LEU A 131 0.80 -6.87 3.33
C LEU A 131 0.11 -6.38 4.61
N ARG A 132 0.88 -5.78 5.51
CA ARG A 132 0.33 -5.18 6.74
C ARG A 132 1.05 -3.89 7.08
N VAL A 133 0.28 -2.86 7.38
CA VAL A 133 0.73 -1.60 7.97
C VAL A 133 0.19 -1.48 9.39
N CYS A 134 1.05 -1.06 10.32
CA CYS A 134 0.69 -0.80 11.71
C CYS A 134 1.13 0.60 12.11
N ARG A 135 0.34 1.26 12.98
CA ARG A 135 0.78 2.47 13.69
C ARG A 135 0.99 2.13 15.15
N VAL A 136 2.22 2.30 15.64
CA VAL A 136 2.63 1.99 17.01
C VAL A 136 3.20 3.26 17.63
N GLY A 137 2.35 4.00 18.37
CA GLY A 137 2.69 5.32 18.86
C GLY A 137 3.05 6.29 17.72
N PRO A 138 4.26 6.90 17.74
CA PRO A 138 4.68 7.82 16.69
C PRO A 138 5.25 7.11 15.44
N ALA A 139 5.41 5.79 15.48
CA ALA A 139 6.08 5.02 14.44
C ALA A 139 5.08 4.24 13.59
N TRP A 140 5.50 3.94 12.36
CA TRP A 140 4.84 3.06 11.41
C TRP A 140 5.68 1.82 11.19
N ALA A 141 5.03 0.67 11.08
CA ALA A 141 5.69 -0.60 10.80
C ALA A 141 5.05 -1.27 9.60
N PHE A 142 5.88 -1.79 8.70
CA PHE A 142 5.49 -2.61 7.58
C PHE A 142 5.89 -4.07 7.81
N HIS A 143 4.98 -4.97 7.48
CA HIS A 143 5.21 -6.41 7.50
C HIS A 143 4.65 -7.03 6.23
N SER A 144 5.23 -8.15 5.83
CA SER A 144 4.71 -9.02 4.77
C SER A 144 4.55 -10.45 5.27
N SER A 145 3.71 -11.22 4.59
CA SER A 145 3.51 -12.64 4.88
C SER A 145 3.19 -13.40 3.60
N PHE A 146 3.52 -14.68 3.56
CA PHE A 146 3.13 -15.58 2.46
C PHE A 146 1.88 -16.41 2.79
N ASP A 147 1.52 -16.51 4.07
CA ASP A 147 0.40 -17.34 4.56
C ASP A 147 -0.68 -16.56 5.35
N GLY A 148 -0.48 -15.25 5.53
CA GLY A 148 -1.35 -14.38 6.33
C GLY A 148 -1.30 -14.63 7.85
N LYS A 149 -0.43 -15.52 8.31
CA LYS A 149 -0.31 -15.94 9.73
C LYS A 149 1.04 -15.58 10.33
N LYS A 150 2.12 -15.95 9.66
CA LYS A 150 3.48 -15.61 10.08
C LYS A 150 3.92 -14.35 9.36
N TRP A 151 4.16 -13.30 10.13
CA TRP A 151 4.55 -12.00 9.60
C TRP A 151 6.06 -11.80 9.64
N SER A 152 6.62 -11.34 8.54
CA SER A 152 8.02 -10.94 8.42
C SER A 152 8.12 -9.43 8.51
N PHE A 153 9.05 -8.94 9.31
CA PHE A 153 9.35 -7.53 9.42
C PHE A 153 9.94 -7.01 8.11
N VAL A 154 9.38 -5.90 7.60
CA VAL A 154 9.88 -5.21 6.41
C VAL A 154 10.57 -3.90 6.81
N ARG A 155 9.86 -3.04 7.55
CA ARG A 155 10.39 -1.70 7.88
C ARG A 155 9.74 -1.12 9.12
N LEU A 156 10.51 -0.34 9.90
CA LEU A 156 10.04 0.53 10.97
C LEU A 156 10.53 1.95 10.67
N PHE A 157 9.63 2.93 10.68
CA PHE A 157 9.95 4.30 10.27
C PHE A 157 9.03 5.32 10.93
N ARG A 158 9.33 6.61 10.71
CA ARG A 158 8.43 7.74 10.96
C ARG A 158 8.20 8.50 9.66
N LEU A 159 7.02 9.08 9.53
CA LEU A 159 6.78 10.20 8.62
C LEU A 159 7.01 11.47 9.44
N ASP A 160 7.91 12.33 8.98
CA ASP A 160 8.31 13.55 9.71
C ASP A 160 7.31 14.69 9.47
N THR A 161 6.06 14.43 9.82
CA THR A 161 4.93 15.33 9.62
C THR A 161 4.03 15.39 10.82
N HIS A 162 3.31 16.52 10.99
CA HIS A 162 2.21 16.71 11.93
C HIS A 162 0.83 16.62 11.24
N ASN A 163 0.78 16.48 9.92
CA ASN A 163 -0.46 16.35 9.16
C ASN A 163 -1.16 15.02 9.48
N PRO A 164 -2.50 15.00 9.43
CA PRO A 164 -3.24 13.74 9.48
C PRO A 164 -2.78 12.81 8.36
N VAL A 165 -2.52 11.55 8.71
CA VAL A 165 -2.11 10.54 7.73
C VAL A 165 -3.35 9.76 7.28
N HIS A 166 -3.56 9.67 6.00
CA HIS A 166 -4.53 8.79 5.37
C HIS A 166 -3.89 7.41 5.15
N VAL A 167 -4.56 6.34 5.56
CA VAL A 167 -4.13 4.95 5.33
C VAL A 167 -5.13 4.26 4.41
N GLY A 168 -4.64 3.50 3.43
CA GLY A 168 -5.54 2.84 2.50
C GLY A 168 -4.85 1.96 1.47
N PHE A 169 -5.54 1.80 0.37
CA PHE A 169 -5.21 0.92 -0.75
C PHE A 169 -4.87 1.76 -1.97
N LEU A 170 -3.87 1.33 -2.72
CA LEU A 170 -3.42 2.01 -3.91
C LEU A 170 -3.14 0.99 -5.01
N SER A 171 -3.40 1.35 -6.26
CA SER A 171 -2.92 0.68 -7.46
C SER A 171 -2.13 1.66 -8.29
N GLN A 172 -0.99 1.24 -8.86
CA GLN A 172 -0.16 2.05 -9.73
C GLN A 172 0.18 1.33 -11.04
N ALA A 173 0.34 2.09 -12.10
CA ALA A 173 0.79 1.65 -13.43
C ALA A 173 1.76 2.68 -14.02
N PRO A 174 2.98 2.81 -13.49
CA PRO A 174 3.91 3.88 -13.89
C PRO A 174 4.29 3.84 -15.37
N LEU A 175 4.46 2.63 -15.90
CA LEU A 175 4.91 2.37 -17.28
C LEU A 175 3.87 1.60 -18.10
N GLY A 176 2.83 1.05 -17.46
CA GLY A 176 1.76 0.27 -18.07
C GLY A 176 0.58 1.11 -18.54
N GLU A 177 -0.30 0.48 -19.33
CA GLU A 177 -1.57 1.08 -19.75
C GLU A 177 -2.62 1.05 -18.64
N SER A 178 -2.54 0.09 -17.73
CA SER A 178 -3.35 0.00 -16.51
C SER A 178 -2.80 -1.06 -15.58
N CYS A 179 -3.18 -0.99 -14.31
CA CYS A 179 -2.90 -2.04 -13.33
C CYS A 179 -4.17 -2.32 -12.51
N VAL A 180 -4.59 -3.58 -12.47
CA VAL A 180 -5.72 -4.02 -11.65
C VAL A 180 -5.19 -4.71 -10.40
N ALA A 181 -5.37 -4.09 -9.26
CA ALA A 181 -5.01 -4.63 -7.95
C ALA A 181 -6.26 -5.08 -7.18
N ARG A 182 -6.21 -6.28 -6.62
CA ARG A 182 -7.28 -6.86 -5.78
C ARG A 182 -6.79 -7.04 -4.36
N PHE A 183 -7.63 -6.62 -3.43
CA PHE A 183 -7.40 -6.70 -1.99
C PHE A 183 -8.53 -7.53 -1.38
N ASP A 184 -8.19 -8.69 -0.86
CA ASP A 184 -9.12 -9.54 -0.12
C ASP A 184 -8.52 -9.91 1.25
N GLU A 185 -9.24 -10.69 2.06
CA GLU A 185 -8.84 -10.98 3.44
C GLU A 185 -8.41 -9.71 4.20
N ILE A 186 -9.16 -8.61 3.99
CA ILE A 186 -8.87 -7.32 4.60
C ILE A 186 -9.20 -7.39 6.09
N HIS A 187 -8.23 -7.10 6.94
CA HIS A 187 -8.38 -7.05 8.39
C HIS A 187 -7.94 -5.71 8.94
N PHE A 188 -8.85 -5.04 9.62
CA PHE A 188 -8.59 -3.80 10.34
C PHE A 188 -8.89 -3.99 11.83
N THR A 189 -7.95 -3.59 12.69
CA THR A 189 -8.10 -3.69 14.15
C THR A 189 -7.36 -2.56 14.84
N SER A 190 -7.83 -2.14 16.02
CA SER A 190 -7.13 -1.21 16.90
C SER A 190 -5.95 -1.84 17.66
N LYS A 191 -5.74 -3.15 17.53
CA LYS A 191 -4.60 -3.85 18.12
C LYS A 191 -3.36 -3.68 17.25
N THR A 192 -2.21 -3.56 17.89
CA THR A 192 -0.89 -3.53 17.25
C THR A 192 -0.11 -4.78 17.64
N PRO A 193 0.92 -5.17 16.87
CA PRO A 193 1.84 -6.22 17.28
C PRO A 193 2.43 -5.93 18.66
N SER A 194 2.56 -6.96 19.49
CA SER A 194 3.25 -6.86 20.79
C SER A 194 4.76 -6.70 20.60
N ASP A 195 5.30 -7.28 19.54
CA ASP A 195 6.65 -7.05 19.04
C ASP A 195 6.59 -6.72 17.53
N VAL A 196 7.02 -5.51 17.17
CA VAL A 196 7.07 -5.07 15.78
C VAL A 196 8.10 -5.82 14.94
N ARG A 197 9.09 -6.48 15.56
CA ARG A 197 10.17 -7.18 14.86
C ARG A 197 9.77 -8.59 14.43
N ASP A 198 8.94 -9.28 15.20
CA ASP A 198 8.41 -10.59 14.84
C ASP A 198 6.95 -10.54 14.34
N GLY A 199 6.29 -9.38 14.50
CA GLY A 199 4.97 -9.12 14.00
C GLY A 199 3.83 -9.76 14.79
N SER A 200 4.10 -10.26 16.01
CA SER A 200 3.14 -10.93 16.91
C SER A 200 2.23 -9.97 17.67
#